data_5f5450e63cc01294b7525b921bfbeb93
#
_entry.id   5f5450e63cc01294b7525b921bfbeb93
#
_cell.length_a   1.000
_cell.length_b   1.000
_cell.length_c   1.000
_cell.angle_alpha   90.00
_cell.angle_beta   90.00
_cell.angle_gamma   90.00
#
_symmetry.space_group_name_H-M   'P 1'
#
loop_
_entity.id
_entity.type
_entity.pdbx_description
1 polymer ?
#
loop_
_entity_poly.entity_id
_entity_poly.type
_entity_poly.pdbx_seq_one_letter_code
_entity_poly.pdbx_strand_id
1 'polypeptide(L)'
;PKPESITADQPAADDDIPNEDTVFPKAYTRTWDRSHLLRYGENPHQQAALYLDPLNQSGFAHADQLGGKPMSYNNYVDADAAWRAVWDFAPNIAVAVVKHNNPCGLALGKTVAEAHKKAHACDPMSAYGGVIAANTTVTLEMAQNVRPIFTEVIVAPDYEPEALELLKTKKKN
;
A
#
# COMPACT_ATOMS: atom_id res chain seq x y z
N PRO A 1 -25.71 31.23 37.41
CA PRO A 1 -26.42 31.11 36.15
C PRO A 1 -26.52 29.62 35.81
N LYS A 2 -27.74 29.11 35.70
CA LYS A 2 -28.01 27.76 35.23
C LYS A 2 -27.78 27.74 33.71
N PRO A 3 -27.23 26.67 33.11
CA PRO A 3 -27.14 26.55 31.68
C PRO A 3 -28.57 26.46 31.10
N GLU A 4 -28.85 27.26 30.09
CA GLU A 4 -30.09 27.20 29.30
C GLU A 4 -30.21 25.82 28.66
N SER A 5 -31.39 25.24 28.78
CA SER A 5 -31.72 23.95 28.14
C SER A 5 -31.74 24.17 26.62
N ILE A 6 -30.88 23.45 25.93
CA ILE A 6 -30.96 23.32 24.47
C ILE A 6 -32.23 22.51 24.20
N THR A 7 -33.28 23.21 23.70
CA THR A 7 -34.45 22.54 23.13
C THR A 7 -33.99 21.90 21.84
N ALA A 8 -34.05 20.55 21.80
CA ALA A 8 -33.88 19.83 20.55
C ALA A 8 -34.93 20.33 19.56
N ASP A 9 -34.49 20.91 18.45
CA ASP A 9 -35.33 21.25 17.31
C ASP A 9 -36.12 20.01 16.88
N GLN A 10 -37.38 20.23 16.52
CA GLN A 10 -38.23 19.13 16.04
C GLN A 10 -37.59 18.49 14.83
N PRO A 11 -37.68 17.16 14.69
CA PRO A 11 -37.15 16.48 13.50
C PRO A 11 -37.85 17.04 12.28
N ALA A 12 -37.06 17.31 11.23
CA ALA A 12 -37.56 17.65 9.91
C ALA A 12 -38.65 16.65 9.49
N ALA A 13 -39.66 17.16 8.78
CA ALA A 13 -40.77 16.33 8.35
C ALA A 13 -40.24 15.10 7.59
N ASP A 14 -40.91 13.95 7.80
CA ASP A 14 -40.54 12.63 7.21
C ASP A 14 -40.44 12.61 5.66
N ASP A 15 -40.88 13.69 4.99
CA ASP A 15 -40.90 13.76 3.52
C ASP A 15 -39.53 13.99 2.86
N ASP A 16 -38.49 14.39 3.62
CA ASP A 16 -37.16 14.65 3.10
C ASP A 16 -36.16 13.48 3.33
N ILE A 17 -36.58 12.41 3.98
CA ILE A 17 -35.74 11.21 4.13
C ILE A 17 -35.91 10.33 2.89
N PRO A 18 -34.82 10.10 2.10
CA PRO A 18 -34.91 9.14 1.00
C PRO A 18 -35.44 7.81 1.50
N ASN A 19 -36.36 7.20 0.72
CA ASN A 19 -36.90 5.88 1.07
C ASN A 19 -35.76 4.91 1.44
N GLU A 20 -35.65 4.57 2.71
CA GLU A 20 -34.54 3.78 3.29
C GLU A 20 -34.28 2.48 2.50
N ASP A 21 -35.34 1.86 1.96
CA ASP A 21 -35.24 0.59 1.24
C ASP A 21 -34.59 0.72 -0.16
N THR A 22 -34.47 1.96 -0.70
CA THR A 22 -33.87 2.21 -2.02
C THR A 22 -32.42 2.68 -1.95
N VAL A 23 -32.03 3.36 -0.89
CA VAL A 23 -30.68 3.91 -0.72
C VAL A 23 -29.83 3.03 0.21
N PHE A 24 -30.44 2.52 1.27
CA PHE A 24 -29.77 1.69 2.26
C PHE A 24 -30.55 0.37 2.45
N PRO A 25 -30.18 -0.71 1.75
CA PRO A 25 -30.86 -1.98 1.90
C PRO A 25 -30.69 -2.53 3.33
N LYS A 26 -31.73 -3.21 3.84
CA LYS A 26 -31.70 -3.84 5.19
C LYS A 26 -30.61 -4.90 5.35
N ALA A 27 -30.11 -5.46 4.25
CA ALA A 27 -29.00 -6.38 4.22
C ALA A 27 -28.06 -6.04 3.05
N TYR A 28 -26.77 -5.95 3.32
CA TYR A 28 -25.74 -5.77 2.31
C TYR A 28 -24.79 -6.96 2.37
N THR A 29 -24.70 -7.68 1.27
CA THR A 29 -23.80 -8.85 1.14
C THR A 29 -22.79 -8.58 0.03
N ARG A 30 -21.53 -8.88 0.30
CA ARG A 30 -20.46 -8.83 -0.67
C ARG A 30 -19.63 -10.11 -0.60
N THR A 31 -19.20 -10.58 -1.75
CA THR A 31 -18.39 -11.79 -1.87
C THR A 31 -17.01 -11.44 -2.38
N TRP A 32 -15.98 -12.05 -1.79
CA TRP A 32 -14.59 -11.99 -2.24
C TRP A 32 -14.07 -13.40 -2.46
N ASP A 33 -13.33 -13.60 -3.51
CA ASP A 33 -12.72 -14.87 -3.83
C ASP A 33 -11.31 -14.98 -3.21
N ARG A 34 -11.03 -16.09 -2.54
CA ARG A 34 -9.70 -16.32 -1.98
C ARG A 34 -8.70 -16.56 -3.10
N SER A 35 -7.75 -15.64 -3.26
CA SER A 35 -6.64 -15.77 -4.19
C SER A 35 -5.62 -16.80 -3.68
N HIS A 36 -5.06 -16.56 -2.49
CA HIS A 36 -4.09 -17.48 -1.91
C HIS A 36 -3.93 -17.31 -0.39
N LEU A 37 -3.30 -18.30 0.24
CA LEU A 37 -2.89 -18.22 1.64
C LEU A 37 -1.60 -17.43 1.75
N LEU A 38 -1.49 -16.58 2.77
CA LEU A 38 -0.29 -15.84 3.06
C LEU A 38 0.67 -16.65 3.93
N ARG A 39 1.93 -16.24 3.95
CA ARG A 39 2.97 -16.93 4.72
C ARG A 39 2.65 -16.98 6.21
N TYR A 40 2.11 -15.89 6.78
CA TYR A 40 1.56 -15.76 8.14
C TYR A 40 0.74 -14.47 8.23
N GLY A 41 0.02 -14.28 9.34
CA GLY A 41 -0.75 -13.09 9.65
C GLY A 41 0.09 -11.93 10.18
N GLU A 42 -0.48 -11.12 11.08
CA GLU A 42 0.27 -10.06 11.75
C GLU A 42 1.42 -10.62 12.59
N ASN A 43 1.18 -11.74 13.26
CA ASN A 43 2.19 -12.47 14.03
C ASN A 43 2.46 -13.86 13.41
N PRO A 44 3.65 -14.44 13.61
CA PRO A 44 4.06 -15.69 12.93
C PRO A 44 3.16 -16.91 13.18
N HIS A 45 2.43 -16.94 14.29
CA HIS A 45 1.51 -18.03 14.65
C HIS A 45 0.10 -17.87 14.08
N GLN A 46 -0.21 -16.73 13.48
CA GLN A 46 -1.52 -16.43 12.90
C GLN A 46 -1.56 -16.86 11.42
N GLN A 47 -2.75 -17.29 10.98
CA GLN A 47 -3.01 -17.56 9.57
C GLN A 47 -3.61 -16.33 8.91
N ALA A 48 -3.34 -16.15 7.63
CA ALA A 48 -3.92 -15.09 6.81
C ALA A 48 -4.13 -15.56 5.37
N ALA A 49 -5.04 -14.92 4.68
CA ALA A 49 -5.32 -15.15 3.27
C ALA A 49 -5.61 -13.83 2.57
N LEU A 50 -5.26 -13.76 1.28
CA LEU A 50 -5.66 -12.68 0.40
C LEU A 50 -6.96 -13.06 -0.31
N TYR A 51 -7.93 -12.15 -0.23
CA TYR A 51 -9.18 -12.23 -0.97
C TYR A 51 -9.27 -11.07 -1.95
N LEU A 52 -9.73 -11.36 -3.15
CA LEU A 52 -9.91 -10.38 -4.21
C LEU A 52 -11.39 -10.14 -4.48
N ASP A 53 -11.73 -8.91 -4.81
CA ASP A 53 -13.05 -8.54 -5.27
C ASP A 53 -13.19 -8.90 -6.76
N PRO A 54 -14.07 -9.83 -7.14
CA PRO A 54 -14.24 -10.21 -8.53
C PRO A 54 -14.78 -9.08 -9.41
N LEU A 55 -15.39 -8.06 -8.79
CA LEU A 55 -15.97 -6.90 -9.49
C LEU A 55 -15.00 -5.73 -9.62
N ASN A 56 -13.85 -5.75 -8.92
CA ASN A 56 -12.86 -4.68 -8.94
C ASN A 56 -11.46 -5.28 -9.09
N GLN A 57 -10.86 -5.05 -10.25
CA GLN A 57 -9.51 -5.54 -10.58
C GLN A 57 -8.43 -4.46 -10.39
N SER A 58 -8.69 -3.41 -9.62
CA SER A 58 -7.73 -2.36 -9.33
C SER A 58 -7.06 -2.54 -7.96
N GLY A 59 -5.94 -1.88 -7.78
CA GLY A 59 -5.22 -1.83 -6.51
C GLY A 59 -4.11 -2.87 -6.36
N PHE A 60 -3.30 -2.68 -5.33
CA PHE A 60 -2.10 -3.49 -5.06
C PHE A 60 -2.39 -4.99 -4.86
N ALA A 61 -3.59 -5.33 -4.38
CA ALA A 61 -3.98 -6.73 -4.18
C ALA A 61 -3.96 -7.60 -5.46
N HIS A 62 -4.05 -6.95 -6.64
CA HIS A 62 -3.98 -7.60 -7.95
C HIS A 62 -2.58 -7.58 -8.58
N ALA A 63 -1.57 -7.09 -7.87
CA ALA A 63 -0.22 -7.04 -8.38
C ALA A 63 0.41 -8.43 -8.53
N ASP A 64 1.17 -8.62 -9.60
CA ASP A 64 1.93 -9.84 -9.83
C ASP A 64 3.20 -9.85 -8.98
N GLN A 65 3.46 -10.96 -8.29
CA GLN A 65 4.71 -11.15 -7.58
C GLN A 65 5.78 -11.70 -8.54
N LEU A 66 6.71 -10.85 -8.95
CA LEU A 66 7.74 -11.18 -9.94
C LEU A 66 8.95 -11.94 -9.36
N GLY A 67 9.05 -12.01 -8.04
CA GLY A 67 10.16 -12.70 -7.36
C GLY A 67 10.04 -12.67 -5.84
N GLY A 68 11.04 -13.25 -5.17
CA GLY A 68 11.12 -13.25 -3.71
C GLY A 68 10.32 -14.37 -3.03
N LYS A 69 10.14 -14.25 -1.73
CA LYS A 69 9.39 -15.19 -0.89
C LYS A 69 7.89 -14.87 -0.94
N PRO A 70 7.01 -15.85 -0.65
CA PRO A 70 5.59 -15.56 -0.46
C PRO A 70 5.39 -14.46 0.58
N MET A 71 4.49 -13.52 0.29
CA MET A 71 4.24 -12.37 1.13
C MET A 71 3.50 -12.77 2.42
N SER A 72 3.76 -12.04 3.50
CA SER A 72 2.98 -12.08 4.74
C SER A 72 1.89 -11.01 4.72
N TYR A 73 0.99 -11.06 5.70
CA TYR A 73 0.01 -10.00 5.94
C TYR A 73 0.67 -8.62 6.08
N ASN A 74 1.72 -8.52 6.89
CA ASN A 74 2.44 -7.24 7.09
C ASN A 74 3.05 -6.71 5.80
N ASN A 75 3.57 -7.61 4.93
CA ASN A 75 4.08 -7.18 3.62
C ASN A 75 2.98 -6.55 2.75
N TYR A 76 1.76 -7.11 2.76
CA TYR A 76 0.63 -6.53 2.03
C TYR A 76 0.21 -5.18 2.61
N VAL A 77 0.11 -5.07 3.94
CA VAL A 77 -0.28 -3.82 4.60
C VAL A 77 0.71 -2.69 4.33
N ASP A 78 2.01 -2.97 4.50
CA ASP A 78 3.07 -2.00 4.24
C ASP A 78 3.16 -1.62 2.75
N ALA A 79 3.00 -2.61 1.85
CA ALA A 79 3.05 -2.38 0.41
C ALA A 79 1.85 -1.56 -0.09
N ASP A 80 0.65 -1.81 0.40
CA ASP A 80 -0.53 -1.01 0.06
C ASP A 80 -0.40 0.43 0.57
N ALA A 81 0.11 0.62 1.80
CA ALA A 81 0.39 1.94 2.33
C ALA A 81 1.43 2.70 1.49
N ALA A 82 2.53 2.03 1.13
CA ALA A 82 3.57 2.62 0.29
C ALA A 82 3.05 2.95 -1.12
N TRP A 83 2.27 2.04 -1.72
CA TRP A 83 1.66 2.22 -3.03
C TRP A 83 0.74 3.43 -3.07
N ARG A 84 -0.19 3.55 -2.13
CA ARG A 84 -1.09 4.70 -2.05
C ARG A 84 -0.32 6.00 -1.85
N ALA A 85 0.66 6.01 -0.96
CA ALA A 85 1.45 7.21 -0.67
C ALA A 85 2.16 7.80 -1.90
N VAL A 86 2.72 6.97 -2.79
CA VAL A 86 3.42 7.48 -3.98
C VAL A 86 2.46 7.99 -5.06
N TRP A 87 1.25 7.42 -5.15
CA TRP A 87 0.27 7.83 -6.15
C TRP A 87 -0.41 9.17 -5.82
N ASP A 88 -0.43 9.59 -4.55
CA ASP A 88 -0.90 10.91 -4.15
C ASP A 88 -0.05 12.05 -4.75
N PHE A 89 1.15 11.75 -5.22
CA PHE A 89 2.06 12.72 -5.85
C PHE A 89 2.07 12.70 -7.37
N ALA A 90 1.28 11.84 -8.01
CA ALA A 90 1.20 11.82 -9.48
C ALA A 90 0.74 13.18 -10.03
N PRO A 91 1.33 13.66 -11.15
CA PRO A 91 2.22 12.96 -12.07
C PRO A 91 3.71 13.04 -11.72
N ASN A 92 4.10 13.60 -10.57
CA ASN A 92 5.50 13.70 -10.18
C ASN A 92 6.06 12.32 -9.83
N ILE A 93 7.34 12.09 -10.15
CA ILE A 93 8.04 10.86 -9.78
C ILE A 93 8.24 10.85 -8.26
N ALA A 94 7.68 9.85 -7.59
CA ALA A 94 7.73 9.67 -6.15
C ALA A 94 8.21 8.28 -5.77
N VAL A 95 8.97 8.21 -4.68
CA VAL A 95 9.34 6.96 -4.00
C VAL A 95 9.05 7.10 -2.52
N ALA A 96 8.40 6.08 -1.95
CA ALA A 96 8.17 5.95 -0.51
C ALA A 96 8.89 4.72 0.04
N VAL A 97 9.40 4.83 1.26
CA VAL A 97 9.88 3.72 2.07
C VAL A 97 8.98 3.63 3.29
N VAL A 98 8.30 2.50 3.44
CA VAL A 98 7.30 2.28 4.50
C VAL A 98 7.75 1.15 5.41
N LYS A 99 7.50 1.32 6.68
CA LYS A 99 7.70 0.30 7.70
C LYS A 99 6.66 0.45 8.81
N HIS A 100 6.04 -0.69 9.20
CA HIS A 100 4.95 -0.68 10.18
C HIS A 100 3.81 0.28 9.79
N ASN A 101 3.40 0.19 8.52
CA ASN A 101 2.30 0.96 7.94
C ASN A 101 2.50 2.49 7.92
N ASN A 102 3.73 2.96 8.17
CA ASN A 102 4.06 4.39 8.16
C ASN A 102 5.27 4.66 7.27
N PRO A 103 5.28 5.80 6.53
CA PRO A 103 6.45 6.19 5.76
C PRO A 103 7.57 6.64 6.69
N CYS A 104 8.73 5.98 6.64
CA CYS A 104 9.97 6.48 7.24
C CYS A 104 10.75 7.38 6.28
N GLY A 105 10.36 7.40 5.00
CA GLY A 105 10.86 8.34 4.02
C GLY A 105 9.97 8.38 2.78
N LEU A 106 9.75 9.58 2.26
CA LEU A 106 9.07 9.82 1.00
C LEU A 106 9.73 11.02 0.31
N ALA A 107 9.97 10.90 -0.99
CA ALA A 107 10.59 11.98 -1.73
C ALA A 107 10.20 11.98 -3.21
N LEU A 108 10.27 13.18 -3.78
CA LEU A 108 10.16 13.42 -5.21
C LEU A 108 11.55 13.54 -5.83
N GLY A 109 11.68 13.13 -7.09
CA GLY A 109 12.91 13.26 -7.84
C GLY A 109 12.68 13.54 -9.33
N LYS A 110 13.73 13.95 -10.03
CA LYS A 110 13.71 14.05 -11.50
C LYS A 110 13.79 12.66 -12.14
N THR A 111 14.38 11.70 -11.41
CA THR A 111 14.44 10.28 -11.76
C THR A 111 13.98 9.45 -10.55
N VAL A 112 13.54 8.22 -10.81
CA VAL A 112 13.16 7.29 -9.74
C VAL A 112 14.34 6.95 -8.84
N ALA A 113 15.55 6.88 -9.38
CA ALA A 113 16.77 6.66 -8.60
C ALA A 113 17.10 7.82 -7.67
N GLU A 114 16.91 9.06 -8.12
CA GLU A 114 17.05 10.26 -7.26
C GLU A 114 16.00 10.27 -6.15
N ALA A 115 14.72 10.03 -6.51
CA ALA A 115 13.63 9.96 -5.55
C ALA A 115 13.91 8.90 -4.47
N HIS A 116 14.38 7.70 -4.86
CA HIS A 116 14.76 6.65 -3.92
C HIS A 116 15.91 7.08 -2.99
N LYS A 117 16.99 7.66 -3.53
CA LYS A 117 18.11 8.14 -2.68
C LYS A 117 17.64 9.13 -1.61
N LYS A 118 16.78 10.08 -2.00
CA LYS A 118 16.22 11.08 -1.08
C LYS A 118 15.28 10.43 -0.05
N ALA A 119 14.37 9.56 -0.47
CA ALA A 119 13.45 8.87 0.43
C ALA A 119 14.21 8.03 1.46
N HIS A 120 15.21 7.26 1.03
CA HIS A 120 16.06 6.48 1.93
C HIS A 120 16.85 7.35 2.91
N ALA A 121 17.30 8.53 2.46
CA ALA A 121 18.09 9.45 3.28
C ALA A 121 17.29 10.15 4.40
N CYS A 122 15.94 10.10 4.36
CA CYS A 122 15.12 10.65 5.44
C CYS A 122 15.37 9.93 6.78
N ASP A 123 15.40 8.59 6.76
CA ASP A 123 15.73 7.77 7.92
C ASP A 123 16.31 6.42 7.47
N PRO A 124 17.63 6.34 7.24
CA PRO A 124 18.28 5.12 6.78
C PRO A 124 18.19 3.96 7.78
N MET A 125 18.07 4.25 9.06
CA MET A 125 17.96 3.21 10.10
C MET A 125 16.59 2.53 10.04
N SER A 126 15.53 3.31 9.98
CA SER A 126 14.15 2.78 9.88
C SER A 126 13.89 2.15 8.51
N ALA A 127 14.53 2.63 7.45
CA ALA A 127 14.40 2.09 6.09
C ALA A 127 14.93 0.64 5.96
N TYR A 128 15.80 0.20 6.86
CA TYR A 128 16.32 -1.17 6.85
C TYR A 128 15.21 -2.19 7.11
N GLY A 129 14.99 -3.10 6.16
CA GLY A 129 13.90 -4.06 6.20
C GLY A 129 12.52 -3.46 5.92
N GLY A 130 12.47 -2.28 5.30
CA GLY A 130 11.21 -1.65 4.88
C GLY A 130 10.72 -2.13 3.52
N VAL A 131 9.55 -1.63 3.15
CA VAL A 131 8.90 -1.80 1.85
C VAL A 131 9.08 -0.53 1.04
N ILE A 132 9.47 -0.65 -0.22
CA ILE A 132 9.67 0.47 -1.14
C ILE A 132 8.54 0.46 -2.18
N ALA A 133 7.92 1.60 -2.44
CA ALA A 133 7.06 1.81 -3.61
C ALA A 133 7.58 2.94 -4.48
N ALA A 134 7.43 2.78 -5.79
CA ALA A 134 7.62 3.83 -6.79
C ALA A 134 6.38 3.95 -7.66
N ASN A 135 6.00 5.17 -8.08
CA ASN A 135 4.87 5.39 -8.99
C ASN A 135 5.28 5.41 -10.47
N THR A 136 6.46 4.94 -10.80
CA THR A 136 6.99 4.80 -12.15
C THR A 136 7.88 3.57 -12.26
N THR A 137 8.33 3.24 -13.47
CA THR A 137 9.22 2.11 -13.75
C THR A 137 10.50 2.17 -12.93
N VAL A 138 10.85 1.08 -12.28
CA VAL A 138 12.12 0.91 -11.55
C VAL A 138 13.25 0.73 -12.57
N THR A 139 14.20 1.66 -12.57
CA THR A 139 15.37 1.61 -13.46
C THR A 139 16.50 0.80 -12.87
N LEU A 140 17.44 0.37 -13.72
CA LEU A 140 18.66 -0.31 -13.29
C LEU A 140 19.44 0.53 -12.26
N GLU A 141 19.50 1.85 -12.41
CA GLU A 141 20.16 2.74 -11.45
C GLU A 141 19.49 2.68 -10.07
N MET A 142 18.16 2.72 -10.02
CA MET A 142 17.44 2.56 -8.74
C MET A 142 17.71 1.18 -8.15
N ALA A 143 17.64 0.12 -8.93
CA ALA A 143 17.90 -1.24 -8.48
C ALA A 143 19.30 -1.40 -7.88
N GLN A 144 20.32 -0.77 -8.51
CA GLN A 144 21.69 -0.72 -7.98
C GLN A 144 21.77 -0.02 -6.62
N ASN A 145 21.01 1.07 -6.43
CA ASN A 145 20.95 1.77 -5.13
C ASN A 145 20.25 0.95 -4.06
N VAL A 146 19.21 0.21 -4.40
CA VAL A 146 18.45 -0.65 -3.47
C VAL A 146 19.23 -1.92 -3.11
N ARG A 147 20.01 -2.47 -4.03
CA ARG A 147 20.69 -3.77 -3.86
C ARG A 147 21.47 -3.95 -2.55
N PRO A 148 22.27 -2.98 -2.07
CA PRO A 148 23.02 -3.11 -0.82
C PRO A 148 22.14 -3.00 0.44
N ILE A 149 20.92 -2.48 0.33
CA ILE A 149 20.02 -2.22 1.45
C ILE A 149 19.09 -3.42 1.65
N PHE A 150 18.96 -3.94 2.87
CA PHE A 150 17.94 -4.94 3.14
C PHE A 150 16.55 -4.33 2.96
N THR A 151 15.77 -4.86 2.03
CA THR A 151 14.43 -4.42 1.65
C THR A 151 13.55 -5.64 1.52
N GLU A 152 12.38 -5.65 2.15
CA GLU A 152 11.50 -6.82 2.11
C GLU A 152 10.69 -6.89 0.82
N VAL A 153 10.14 -5.77 0.37
CA VAL A 153 9.31 -5.69 -0.83
C VAL A 153 9.64 -4.43 -1.62
N ILE A 154 9.59 -4.52 -2.94
CA ILE A 154 9.64 -3.37 -3.85
C ILE A 154 8.41 -3.46 -4.74
N VAL A 155 7.65 -2.37 -4.83
CA VAL A 155 6.40 -2.26 -5.61
C VAL A 155 6.54 -1.14 -6.63
N ALA A 156 6.21 -1.42 -7.88
CA ALA A 156 6.20 -0.42 -8.95
C ALA A 156 5.23 -0.83 -10.07
N PRO A 157 4.82 0.11 -10.94
CA PRO A 157 4.03 -0.24 -12.13
C PRO A 157 4.77 -1.16 -13.09
N ASP A 158 6.11 -1.01 -13.17
CA ASP A 158 6.94 -1.79 -14.07
C ASP A 158 8.42 -1.76 -13.63
N TYR A 159 9.26 -2.60 -14.28
CA TYR A 159 10.69 -2.72 -14.03
C TYR A 159 11.43 -2.81 -15.36
N GLU A 160 12.54 -2.11 -15.50
CA GLU A 160 13.49 -2.41 -16.57
C GLU A 160 13.96 -3.87 -16.43
N PRO A 161 14.13 -4.63 -17.55
CA PRO A 161 14.52 -6.04 -17.47
C PRO A 161 15.79 -6.29 -16.65
N GLU A 162 16.81 -5.47 -16.83
CA GLU A 162 18.08 -5.56 -16.11
C GLU A 162 17.92 -5.21 -14.62
N ALA A 163 17.02 -4.29 -14.28
CA ALA A 163 16.67 -3.97 -12.89
C ALA A 163 16.02 -5.17 -12.21
N LEU A 164 15.05 -5.79 -12.87
CA LEU A 164 14.34 -6.96 -12.34
C LEU A 164 15.31 -8.13 -12.10
N GLU A 165 16.15 -8.43 -13.08
CA GLU A 165 17.17 -9.50 -12.94
C GLU A 165 18.15 -9.20 -11.81
N LEU A 166 18.59 -7.95 -11.67
CA LEU A 166 19.47 -7.57 -10.56
C LEU A 166 18.79 -7.76 -9.20
N LEU A 167 17.51 -7.39 -9.07
CA LEU A 167 16.76 -7.53 -7.83
C LEU A 167 16.48 -8.99 -7.48
N LYS A 168 16.19 -9.85 -8.46
CA LYS A 168 16.02 -11.30 -8.26
C LYS A 168 17.29 -12.00 -7.71
N THR A 169 18.47 -11.46 -7.99
CA THR A 169 19.74 -12.01 -7.47
C THR A 169 19.99 -11.71 -5.99
N LYS A 170 19.14 -10.92 -5.37
CA LYS A 170 19.29 -10.48 -3.98
C LYS A 170 18.96 -11.62 -3.01
N LYS A 171 19.99 -12.27 -2.46
CA LYS A 171 19.89 -13.53 -1.69
C LYS A 171 19.17 -13.46 -0.33
N LYS A 172 18.81 -12.28 0.16
CA LYS A 172 18.23 -12.09 1.51
C LYS A 172 16.76 -11.65 1.52
N ASN A 173 16.15 -11.56 0.38
CA ASN A 173 14.73 -11.16 0.28
C ASN A 173 13.84 -12.36 0.04
#